data_515c84461d8e851e1a12ad41829cefe1
#
_entry.id   515c84461d8e851e1a12ad41829cefe1
#
_cell.length_a   1.000
_cell.length_b   1.000
_cell.length_c   1.000
_cell.angle_alpha   90.00
_cell.angle_beta   90.00
_cell.angle_gamma   90.00
#
_symmetry.space_group_name_H-M   'P 1'
#
loop_
_entity.id
_entity.type
_entity.pdbx_description
1 polymer ?
#
loop_
_entity_poly.entity_id
_entity_poly.type
_entity_poly.pdbx_seq_one_letter_code
_entity_poly.pdbx_strand_id
1 'polypeptide(L)'
;MSEAGVLKFAENGLLADISSMYGEGDAKPLDCLTFRYDGTPVAYSAANEVLNLWYNNDLLKEVCEKQGIDPSEVTPPADAEDAWDWDTFVQTAQKLTLDINGKNALDPDFDPDNVDIYGCTINTLPWQLEVWAKSNGSGYYSEDGSECTIDSPETIEALQKIADLSDVYHCAPPVTSAANALESSLGSKKVVMATDGAWNVGTFLGPSADFDYGVGVLPYMKEKVTICTGGPNVVFSTTEHPEEAMEWLKWYYQEENSWSLIEAGTWMPILDSWYTDPEKTDKWISNPNYPDKDMYKSAVVDYAMNNAQSTSWYYVNGTEEFNATLDSVFSSVWAGEETMEEAINENLEELQDIFAENNG
;
A
#
# COMPACT_ATOMS: atom_id res chain seq x y z
N MET A 1 0.51 0.59 19.37
CA MET A 1 1.72 1.41 19.08
C MET A 1 1.71 1.64 17.57
N SER A 2 2.14 2.81 17.09
CA SER A 2 2.29 3.02 15.64
C SER A 2 3.52 2.24 15.14
N GLU A 3 3.49 1.78 13.90
CA GLU A 3 4.63 1.08 13.28
C GLU A 3 5.89 1.94 13.31
N ALA A 4 5.76 3.19 12.91
CA ALA A 4 6.86 4.15 12.84
C ALA A 4 7.55 4.43 14.19
N GLY A 5 6.92 4.09 15.32
CA GLY A 5 7.49 4.29 16.66
C GLY A 5 8.27 3.10 17.20
N VAL A 6 8.17 1.91 16.62
CA VAL A 6 8.72 0.67 17.20
C VAL A 6 10.24 0.75 17.39
N LEU A 7 10.97 1.13 16.37
CA LEU A 7 12.43 1.17 16.41
C LEU A 7 12.96 2.18 17.42
N LYS A 8 12.27 3.32 17.59
CA LYS A 8 12.62 4.31 18.61
C LYS A 8 12.45 3.79 20.04
N PHE A 9 11.42 2.98 20.29
CA PHE A 9 11.26 2.28 21.57
C PHE A 9 12.35 1.23 21.79
N ALA A 10 12.74 0.51 20.73
CA ALA A 10 13.81 -0.48 20.79
C ALA A 10 15.16 0.19 21.08
N GLU A 11 15.51 1.27 20.39
CA GLU A 11 16.72 2.08 20.61
C GLU A 11 16.83 2.55 22.08
N ASN A 12 15.72 2.95 22.68
CA ASN A 12 15.67 3.36 24.08
C ASN A 12 15.67 2.16 25.08
N GLY A 13 15.84 0.93 24.59
CA GLY A 13 15.89 -0.28 25.43
C GLY A 13 14.56 -0.64 26.07
N LEU A 14 13.45 -0.15 25.56
CA LEU A 14 12.12 -0.34 26.14
C LEU A 14 11.42 -1.59 25.63
N LEU A 15 11.95 -2.25 24.60
CA LEU A 15 11.39 -3.49 24.06
C LEU A 15 12.24 -4.70 24.43
N ALA A 16 11.57 -5.83 24.65
CA ALA A 16 12.23 -7.10 24.91
C ALA A 16 12.68 -7.75 23.59
N ASP A 17 13.78 -8.51 23.67
CA ASP A 17 14.14 -9.48 22.63
C ASP A 17 13.12 -10.62 22.62
N ILE A 18 12.43 -10.79 21.49
CA ILE A 18 11.39 -11.81 21.30
C ILE A 18 11.86 -12.98 20.42
N SER A 19 13.17 -13.10 20.14
CA SER A 19 13.76 -14.16 19.31
C SER A 19 13.41 -15.58 19.79
N SER A 20 13.22 -15.75 21.11
CA SER A 20 12.89 -17.04 21.71
C SER A 20 11.41 -17.41 21.62
N MET A 21 10.56 -16.54 21.11
CA MET A 21 9.11 -16.76 21.05
C MET A 21 8.72 -17.96 20.18
N TYR A 22 9.50 -18.24 19.13
CA TYR A 22 9.28 -19.35 18.21
C TYR A 22 10.46 -20.33 18.25
N GLY A 23 10.15 -21.61 18.48
CA GLY A 23 11.12 -22.69 18.46
C GLY A 23 11.42 -23.22 17.05
N GLU A 24 12.30 -24.24 17.00
CA GLU A 24 12.55 -24.99 15.77
C GLU A 24 11.29 -25.79 15.38
N GLY A 25 10.83 -25.61 14.12
CA GLY A 25 9.63 -26.27 13.58
C GLY A 25 8.32 -25.56 13.85
N ASP A 26 8.31 -24.49 14.64
CA ASP A 26 7.14 -23.61 14.75
C ASP A 26 6.93 -22.84 13.44
N ALA A 27 5.67 -22.64 13.02
CA ALA A 27 5.34 -21.66 12.00
C ALA A 27 5.70 -20.28 12.53
N LYS A 28 6.37 -19.47 11.69
CA LYS A 28 6.89 -18.16 12.07
C LYS A 28 6.14 -17.06 11.35
N PRO A 29 6.08 -15.85 11.93
CA PRO A 29 5.64 -14.68 11.18
C PRO A 29 6.48 -14.47 9.91
N LEU A 30 5.85 -13.94 8.88
CA LEU A 30 6.54 -13.54 7.65
C LEU A 30 7.68 -12.58 7.99
N ASP A 31 8.82 -12.75 7.35
CA ASP A 31 10.03 -11.98 7.68
C ASP A 31 9.84 -10.48 7.38
N CYS A 32 9.14 -10.14 6.32
CA CYS A 32 8.78 -8.75 5.97
C CYS A 32 7.91 -8.03 7.02
N LEU A 33 7.29 -8.77 7.94
CA LEU A 33 6.46 -8.26 9.04
C LEU A 33 7.17 -8.26 10.40
N THR A 34 8.47 -8.53 10.42
CA THR A 34 9.28 -8.61 11.64
C THR A 34 10.11 -7.35 11.83
N PHE A 35 9.83 -6.60 12.89
CA PHE A 35 10.67 -5.47 13.29
C PHE A 35 11.96 -5.97 13.93
N ARG A 36 13.08 -5.48 13.42
CA ARG A 36 14.42 -5.83 13.93
C ARG A 36 15.16 -4.58 14.35
N TYR A 37 15.76 -4.62 15.52
CA TYR A 37 16.71 -3.64 15.99
C TYR A 37 18.06 -4.31 16.21
N ASP A 38 19.11 -3.84 15.58
CA ASP A 38 20.43 -4.48 15.54
C ASP A 38 20.35 -6.00 15.21
N GLY A 39 19.50 -6.36 14.24
CA GLY A 39 19.27 -7.74 13.82
C GLY A 39 18.41 -8.59 14.77
N THR A 40 18.05 -8.07 15.94
CA THR A 40 17.23 -8.76 16.95
C THR A 40 15.75 -8.49 16.71
N PRO A 41 14.88 -9.51 16.61
CA PRO A 41 13.44 -9.31 16.57
C PRO A 41 12.92 -8.65 17.85
N VAL A 42 12.24 -7.51 17.71
CA VAL A 42 11.68 -6.71 18.82
C VAL A 42 10.17 -6.59 18.75
N ALA A 43 9.59 -6.81 17.58
CA ALA A 43 8.14 -6.85 17.39
C ALA A 43 7.77 -7.71 16.16
N TYR A 44 6.55 -8.23 16.20
CA TYR A 44 5.88 -8.79 15.03
C TYR A 44 4.62 -7.99 14.74
N SER A 45 4.28 -7.83 13.47
CA SER A 45 2.98 -7.27 13.09
C SER A 45 1.83 -8.20 13.49
N ALA A 46 0.68 -7.62 13.78
CA ALA A 46 -0.55 -8.35 14.10
C ALA A 46 -1.29 -8.81 12.83
N ALA A 47 -1.02 -8.17 11.70
CA ALA A 47 -1.65 -8.45 10.42
C ALA A 47 -0.60 -8.42 9.31
N ASN A 48 -0.88 -9.07 8.20
CA ASN A 48 -0.24 -8.82 6.93
C ASN A 48 -1.21 -8.01 6.07
N GLU A 49 -0.78 -6.85 5.64
CA GLU A 49 -1.53 -5.95 4.79
C GLU A 49 -0.66 -5.52 3.61
N VAL A 50 -1.23 -5.50 2.42
CA VAL A 50 -0.50 -5.15 1.19
C VAL A 50 -1.29 -4.16 0.37
N LEU A 51 -0.63 -3.40 -0.49
CA LEU A 51 -1.27 -2.47 -1.40
C LEU A 51 -1.62 -3.16 -2.73
N ASN A 52 -2.80 -2.84 -3.23
CA ASN A 52 -3.32 -3.37 -4.49
C ASN A 52 -4.06 -2.30 -5.29
N LEU A 53 -4.39 -2.60 -6.53
CA LEU A 53 -5.25 -1.79 -7.39
C LEU A 53 -6.69 -2.33 -7.30
N TRP A 54 -7.54 -1.63 -6.56
CA TRP A 54 -8.97 -1.94 -6.42
C TRP A 54 -9.78 -1.23 -7.49
N TYR A 55 -10.90 -1.81 -7.93
CA TYR A 55 -11.75 -1.16 -8.92
C TYR A 55 -13.24 -1.42 -8.68
N ASN A 56 -14.05 -0.42 -9.01
CA ASN A 56 -15.50 -0.53 -9.05
C ASN A 56 -15.90 -1.16 -10.39
N ASN A 57 -16.27 -2.44 -10.35
CA ASN A 57 -16.57 -3.23 -11.54
C ASN A 57 -17.86 -2.78 -12.24
N ASP A 58 -18.83 -2.26 -11.49
CA ASP A 58 -20.08 -1.74 -12.07
C ASP A 58 -19.79 -0.44 -12.84
N LEU A 59 -19.01 0.47 -12.27
CA LEU A 59 -18.63 1.72 -12.92
C LEU A 59 -17.72 1.47 -14.15
N LEU A 60 -16.77 0.53 -14.04
CA LEU A 60 -15.93 0.12 -15.16
C LEU A 60 -16.79 -0.36 -16.35
N LYS A 61 -17.76 -1.25 -16.10
CA LYS A 61 -18.67 -1.73 -17.13
C LYS A 61 -19.53 -0.62 -17.72
N GLU A 62 -20.02 0.30 -16.89
CA GLU A 62 -20.79 1.46 -17.33
C GLU A 62 -19.98 2.35 -18.30
N VAL A 63 -18.74 2.65 -17.93
CA VAL A 63 -17.82 3.44 -18.79
C VAL A 63 -17.53 2.70 -20.09
N CYS A 64 -17.25 1.40 -20.01
CA CYS A 64 -17.01 0.57 -21.19
C CYS A 64 -18.19 0.56 -22.16
N GLU A 65 -19.42 0.44 -21.65
CA GLU A 65 -20.65 0.50 -22.47
C GLU A 65 -20.77 1.87 -23.18
N LYS A 66 -20.54 2.98 -22.45
CA LYS A 66 -20.59 4.34 -23.01
C LYS A 66 -19.55 4.57 -24.10
N GLN A 67 -18.36 3.99 -23.95
CA GLN A 67 -17.22 4.19 -24.85
C GLN A 67 -17.12 3.11 -25.95
N GLY A 68 -17.89 2.04 -25.87
CA GLY A 68 -17.80 0.90 -26.79
C GLY A 68 -16.48 0.13 -26.65
N ILE A 69 -15.94 0.06 -25.43
CA ILE A 69 -14.71 -0.67 -25.07
C ILE A 69 -15.08 -2.05 -24.55
N ASP A 70 -14.34 -3.09 -24.91
CA ASP A 70 -14.45 -4.39 -24.27
C ASP A 70 -13.90 -4.31 -22.85
N PRO A 71 -14.68 -4.62 -21.79
CA PRO A 71 -14.18 -4.57 -20.42
C PRO A 71 -12.88 -5.35 -20.20
N SER A 72 -12.67 -6.46 -20.93
CA SER A 72 -11.44 -7.25 -20.80
C SER A 72 -10.15 -6.51 -21.20
N GLU A 73 -10.26 -5.44 -21.97
CA GLU A 73 -9.10 -4.61 -22.39
C GLU A 73 -8.64 -3.62 -21.30
N VAL A 74 -9.52 -3.34 -20.33
CA VAL A 74 -9.32 -2.27 -19.32
C VAL A 74 -9.54 -2.74 -17.88
N THR A 75 -9.83 -4.03 -17.67
CA THR A 75 -9.90 -4.60 -16.33
C THR A 75 -8.50 -4.79 -15.76
N PRO A 76 -8.21 -4.30 -14.55
CA PRO A 76 -6.91 -4.52 -13.90
C PRO A 76 -6.55 -6.01 -13.84
N PRO A 77 -5.34 -6.39 -14.27
CA PRO A 77 -4.91 -7.79 -14.25
C PRO A 77 -4.72 -8.29 -12.82
N ALA A 78 -5.18 -9.50 -12.56
CA ALA A 78 -4.96 -10.17 -11.27
C ALA A 78 -3.61 -10.89 -11.22
N ASP A 79 -3.06 -11.29 -12.37
CA ASP A 79 -1.80 -12.00 -12.44
C ASP A 79 -0.61 -11.04 -12.60
N ALA A 80 0.44 -11.29 -11.83
CA ALA A 80 1.68 -10.51 -11.92
C ALA A 80 2.36 -10.59 -13.29
N GLU A 81 2.18 -11.68 -14.05
CA GLU A 81 2.75 -11.80 -15.38
C GLU A 81 2.13 -10.80 -16.36
N ASP A 82 0.84 -10.52 -16.18
CA ASP A 82 0.05 -9.61 -17.01
C ASP A 82 0.02 -8.17 -16.45
N ALA A 83 0.73 -7.89 -15.35
CA ALA A 83 0.75 -6.57 -14.71
C ALA A 83 1.01 -5.47 -15.72
N TRP A 84 0.22 -4.40 -15.64
CA TRP A 84 0.43 -3.23 -16.50
C TRP A 84 1.73 -2.51 -16.14
N ASP A 85 2.49 -2.10 -17.14
CA ASP A 85 3.48 -1.06 -16.95
C ASP A 85 2.79 0.30 -16.73
N TRP A 86 3.56 1.28 -16.29
CA TRP A 86 3.03 2.61 -15.97
C TRP A 86 2.30 3.27 -17.14
N ASP A 87 2.85 3.15 -18.36
CA ASP A 87 2.27 3.78 -19.55
C ASP A 87 0.92 3.14 -19.92
N THR A 88 0.84 1.81 -19.82
CA THR A 88 -0.42 1.06 -20.02
C THR A 88 -1.47 1.45 -18.97
N PHE A 89 -1.07 1.59 -17.70
CA PHE A 89 -1.95 2.03 -16.63
C PHE A 89 -2.51 3.43 -16.91
N VAL A 90 -1.64 4.41 -17.24
CA VAL A 90 -2.05 5.77 -17.56
C VAL A 90 -3.01 5.81 -18.74
N GLN A 91 -2.68 5.11 -19.85
CA GLN A 91 -3.56 5.06 -21.01
C GLN A 91 -4.92 4.44 -20.70
N THR A 92 -4.93 3.40 -19.86
CA THR A 92 -6.18 2.75 -19.42
C THR A 92 -6.99 3.69 -18.55
N ALA A 93 -6.36 4.38 -17.61
CA ALA A 93 -7.02 5.38 -16.79
C ALA A 93 -7.60 6.52 -17.64
N GLN A 94 -6.87 7.02 -18.65
CA GLN A 94 -7.38 8.04 -19.57
C GLN A 94 -8.59 7.55 -20.40
N LYS A 95 -8.59 6.28 -20.86
CA LYS A 95 -9.74 5.68 -21.58
C LYS A 95 -10.98 5.61 -20.68
N LEU A 96 -10.78 5.39 -19.38
CA LEU A 96 -11.85 5.25 -18.39
C LEU A 96 -12.27 6.59 -17.77
N THR A 97 -11.56 7.69 -18.05
CA THR A 97 -11.91 9.03 -17.58
C THR A 97 -12.91 9.66 -18.55
N LEU A 98 -14.00 10.19 -18.03
CA LEU A 98 -15.02 10.85 -18.85
C LEU A 98 -15.32 12.27 -18.36
N ASP A 99 -15.41 13.20 -19.29
CA ASP A 99 -15.99 14.52 -19.02
C ASP A 99 -17.53 14.48 -18.99
N ILE A 100 -18.14 15.60 -18.63
CA ILE A 100 -19.62 15.74 -18.59
C ILE A 100 -20.29 15.54 -19.95
N ASN A 101 -19.56 15.60 -21.05
CA ASN A 101 -20.05 15.37 -22.42
C ASN A 101 -19.85 13.90 -22.85
N GLY A 102 -19.26 13.06 -22.00
CA GLY A 102 -18.96 11.65 -22.25
C GLY A 102 -17.74 11.43 -23.15
N LYS A 103 -16.85 12.43 -23.27
CA LYS A 103 -15.56 12.29 -23.93
C LYS A 103 -14.53 11.73 -22.98
N ASN A 104 -13.71 10.79 -23.44
CA ASN A 104 -12.61 10.29 -22.60
C ASN A 104 -11.36 11.19 -22.71
N ALA A 105 -10.43 11.07 -21.76
CA ALA A 105 -9.26 11.94 -21.67
C ALA A 105 -8.25 11.82 -22.84
N LEU A 106 -8.45 10.88 -23.76
CA LEU A 106 -7.69 10.77 -25.01
C LEU A 106 -8.39 11.46 -26.20
N ASP A 107 -9.66 11.86 -26.06
CA ASP A 107 -10.39 12.57 -27.10
C ASP A 107 -9.88 14.02 -27.19
N PRO A 108 -9.57 14.56 -28.39
CA PRO A 108 -9.09 15.94 -28.52
C PRO A 108 -10.12 17.01 -28.11
N ASP A 109 -11.38 16.64 -27.99
CA ASP A 109 -12.48 17.52 -27.54
C ASP A 109 -12.83 17.30 -26.04
N PHE A 110 -11.99 16.57 -25.29
CA PHE A 110 -12.17 16.35 -23.85
C PHE A 110 -12.05 17.68 -23.08
N ASP A 111 -12.94 17.86 -22.11
CA ASP A 111 -12.97 19.04 -21.24
C ASP A 111 -12.38 18.72 -19.84
N PRO A 112 -11.11 19.02 -19.60
CA PRO A 112 -10.45 18.68 -18.33
C PRO A 112 -10.96 19.48 -17.12
N ASP A 113 -11.63 20.61 -17.35
CA ASP A 113 -12.22 21.43 -16.29
C ASP A 113 -13.56 20.86 -15.77
N ASN A 114 -14.17 19.95 -16.52
CA ASN A 114 -15.48 19.37 -16.21
C ASN A 114 -15.48 17.84 -16.32
N VAL A 115 -14.61 17.18 -15.55
CA VAL A 115 -14.55 15.71 -15.48
C VAL A 115 -15.71 15.17 -14.63
N ASP A 116 -16.45 14.18 -15.16
CA ASP A 116 -17.55 13.50 -14.46
C ASP A 116 -17.08 12.19 -13.79
N ILE A 117 -16.24 11.42 -14.46
CA ILE A 117 -15.68 10.16 -13.97
C ILE A 117 -14.18 10.17 -14.19
N TYR A 118 -13.42 9.87 -13.15
CA TYR A 118 -11.98 9.68 -13.23
C TYR A 118 -11.63 8.19 -13.38
N GLY A 119 -10.63 7.89 -14.20
CA GLY A 119 -10.18 6.52 -14.44
C GLY A 119 -9.44 5.93 -13.25
N CYS A 120 -8.68 6.75 -12.52
CA CYS A 120 -7.93 6.26 -11.38
C CYS A 120 -7.79 7.30 -10.27
N THR A 121 -7.32 6.83 -9.12
CA THR A 121 -6.68 7.65 -8.08
C THR A 121 -5.61 6.82 -7.37
N ILE A 122 -4.61 7.50 -6.81
CA ILE A 122 -3.58 6.90 -5.98
C ILE A 122 -3.69 7.51 -4.58
N ASN A 123 -3.59 6.66 -3.55
CA ASN A 123 -3.54 7.15 -2.17
C ASN A 123 -2.22 7.88 -1.95
N THR A 124 -2.29 9.15 -1.56
CA THR A 124 -1.14 10.06 -1.47
C THR A 124 -0.53 10.18 -0.08
N LEU A 125 -0.88 9.27 0.84
CA LEU A 125 -0.15 9.16 2.11
C LEU A 125 1.34 8.86 1.83
N PRO A 126 2.28 9.65 2.34
CA PRO A 126 3.70 9.52 2.01
C PRO A 126 4.25 8.10 2.13
N TRP A 127 3.87 7.35 3.18
CA TRP A 127 4.30 5.97 3.36
C TRP A 127 3.75 5.00 2.28
N GLN A 128 2.57 5.29 1.69
CA GLN A 128 2.04 4.51 0.57
C GLN A 128 2.72 4.89 -0.75
N LEU A 129 3.10 6.17 -0.90
CA LEU A 129 3.82 6.64 -2.07
C LEU A 129 5.21 6.01 -2.22
N GLU A 130 5.81 5.54 -1.12
CA GLU A 130 7.11 4.85 -1.15
C GLU A 130 7.11 3.63 -2.10
N VAL A 131 5.97 2.94 -2.27
CA VAL A 131 5.88 1.80 -3.19
C VAL A 131 6.22 2.17 -4.64
N TRP A 132 5.88 3.38 -5.06
CA TRP A 132 6.14 3.86 -6.41
C TRP A 132 7.61 4.21 -6.62
N ALA A 133 8.25 4.82 -5.62
CA ALA A 133 9.69 5.03 -5.62
C ALA A 133 10.43 3.69 -5.70
N LYS A 134 10.04 2.70 -4.90
CA LYS A 134 10.58 1.33 -4.94
C LYS A 134 10.34 0.67 -6.30
N SER A 135 9.16 0.82 -6.87
CA SER A 135 8.85 0.31 -8.21
C SER A 135 9.70 0.98 -9.31
N ASN A 136 10.16 2.21 -9.10
CA ASN A 136 11.06 2.91 -10.04
C ASN A 136 12.56 2.66 -9.77
N GLY A 137 12.88 1.76 -8.83
CA GLY A 137 14.25 1.31 -8.54
C GLY A 137 15.01 2.14 -7.51
N SER A 138 14.29 2.86 -6.64
CA SER A 138 14.87 3.61 -5.52
C SER A 138 13.97 3.47 -4.27
N GLY A 139 13.82 4.51 -3.48
CA GLY A 139 13.01 4.60 -2.26
C GLY A 139 13.26 5.92 -1.57
N TYR A 140 12.64 6.14 -0.43
CA TYR A 140 12.98 7.27 0.42
C TYR A 140 14.32 7.06 1.13
N TYR A 141 14.70 5.80 1.27
CA TYR A 141 15.94 5.36 1.90
C TYR A 141 16.56 4.24 1.07
N SER A 142 17.88 4.05 1.24
CA SER A 142 18.57 2.88 0.70
C SER A 142 17.96 1.58 1.25
N GLU A 143 18.17 0.47 0.54
CA GLU A 143 17.61 -0.84 0.89
C GLU A 143 18.02 -1.31 2.29
N ASP A 144 19.22 -0.93 2.76
CA ASP A 144 19.72 -1.24 4.09
C ASP A 144 19.37 -0.17 5.15
N GLY A 145 18.67 0.89 4.75
CA GLY A 145 18.26 1.99 5.63
C GLY A 145 19.40 2.93 6.06
N SER A 146 20.58 2.83 5.46
CA SER A 146 21.77 3.60 5.88
C SER A 146 21.87 5.01 5.27
N GLU A 147 21.11 5.29 4.22
CA GLU A 147 21.13 6.57 3.50
C GLU A 147 19.71 7.05 3.20
N CYS A 148 19.49 8.37 3.26
CA CYS A 148 18.30 9.01 2.74
C CYS A 148 18.48 9.21 1.23
N THR A 149 17.56 8.66 0.43
CA THR A 149 17.60 8.68 -1.04
C THR A 149 16.39 9.38 -1.65
N ILE A 150 15.71 10.21 -0.87
CA ILE A 150 14.50 10.94 -1.30
C ILE A 150 14.74 11.82 -2.52
N ASP A 151 15.95 12.35 -2.67
CA ASP A 151 16.41 13.22 -3.76
C ASP A 151 16.96 12.44 -4.96
N SER A 152 16.87 11.11 -4.96
CA SER A 152 17.30 10.34 -6.13
C SER A 152 16.41 10.66 -7.34
N PRO A 153 17.00 10.73 -8.55
CA PRO A 153 16.21 10.98 -9.77
C PRO A 153 15.07 9.99 -9.95
N GLU A 154 15.26 8.74 -9.56
CA GLU A 154 14.25 7.69 -9.64
C GLU A 154 13.07 7.93 -8.70
N THR A 155 13.33 8.38 -7.47
CA THR A 155 12.29 8.73 -6.51
C THR A 155 11.50 9.95 -6.98
N ILE A 156 12.18 11.02 -7.37
CA ILE A 156 11.57 12.25 -7.90
C ILE A 156 10.71 11.93 -9.12
N GLU A 157 11.24 11.17 -10.08
CA GLU A 157 10.49 10.77 -11.27
C GLU A 157 9.22 9.98 -10.92
N ALA A 158 9.31 9.03 -9.99
CA ALA A 158 8.16 8.24 -9.59
C ALA A 158 7.05 9.10 -8.96
N LEU A 159 7.42 9.99 -8.06
CA LEU A 159 6.46 10.86 -7.37
C LEU A 159 5.86 11.91 -8.31
N GLN A 160 6.66 12.47 -9.24
CA GLN A 160 6.15 13.38 -10.28
C GLN A 160 5.13 12.70 -11.18
N LYS A 161 5.37 11.44 -11.57
CA LYS A 161 4.41 10.66 -12.36
C LYS A 161 3.06 10.49 -11.67
N ILE A 162 3.02 10.47 -10.33
CA ILE A 162 1.77 10.45 -9.58
C ILE A 162 1.04 11.79 -9.69
N ALA A 163 1.76 12.92 -9.53
CA ALA A 163 1.18 14.25 -9.71
C ALA A 163 0.63 14.44 -11.14
N ASP A 164 1.36 13.95 -12.13
CA ASP A 164 1.00 14.06 -13.55
C ASP A 164 -0.34 13.36 -13.88
N LEU A 165 -0.80 12.41 -13.09
CA LEU A 165 -2.12 11.77 -13.28
C LEU A 165 -3.27 12.80 -13.25
N SER A 166 -3.16 13.79 -12.37
CA SER A 166 -4.11 14.92 -12.29
C SER A 166 -3.75 16.03 -13.25
N ASP A 167 -2.51 16.50 -13.21
CA ASP A 167 -2.14 17.78 -13.81
C ASP A 167 -1.87 17.69 -15.31
N VAL A 168 -1.38 16.56 -15.78
CA VAL A 168 -1.00 16.34 -17.18
C VAL A 168 -1.98 15.42 -17.91
N TYR A 169 -2.32 14.29 -17.28
CA TYR A 169 -3.16 13.26 -17.91
C TYR A 169 -4.65 13.41 -17.60
N HIS A 170 -5.00 14.24 -16.61
CA HIS A 170 -6.38 14.53 -16.17
C HIS A 170 -7.21 13.27 -15.86
N CYS A 171 -6.55 12.16 -15.51
CA CYS A 171 -7.21 10.87 -15.27
C CYS A 171 -7.38 10.55 -13.79
N ALA A 172 -6.87 11.39 -12.89
CA ALA A 172 -7.09 11.34 -11.46
C ALA A 172 -7.68 12.67 -10.95
N PRO A 173 -8.50 12.65 -9.89
CA PRO A 173 -9.00 13.89 -9.28
C PRO A 173 -7.84 14.67 -8.63
N PRO A 174 -7.93 16.00 -8.56
CA PRO A 174 -7.00 16.81 -7.80
C PRO A 174 -6.92 16.34 -6.34
N VAL A 175 -5.73 16.29 -5.79
CA VAL A 175 -5.52 15.90 -4.40
C VAL A 175 -5.92 17.07 -3.50
N THR A 176 -6.99 16.90 -2.74
CA THR A 176 -7.53 17.94 -1.84
C THR A 176 -7.24 17.70 -0.36
N SER A 177 -6.76 16.51 -0.03
CA SER A 177 -6.31 16.10 1.31
C SER A 177 -5.34 14.94 1.16
N ALA A 178 -4.48 14.74 2.14
CA ALA A 178 -3.42 13.74 2.11
C ALA A 178 -3.86 12.28 1.88
N ALA A 179 -5.15 11.98 1.89
CA ALA A 179 -5.64 10.62 1.69
C ALA A 179 -6.83 10.58 0.73
N ASN A 180 -6.59 10.12 -0.48
CA ASN A 180 -7.67 9.64 -1.36
C ASN A 180 -8.10 8.24 -0.92
N ALA A 181 -8.67 8.11 0.29
CA ALA A 181 -9.09 6.84 0.84
C ALA A 181 -10.08 6.11 -0.11
N LEU A 182 -10.00 4.79 -0.14
CA LEU A 182 -10.79 3.95 -1.04
C LEU A 182 -12.30 4.21 -0.92
N GLU A 183 -12.77 4.43 0.31
CA GLU A 183 -14.18 4.76 0.59
C GLU A 183 -14.62 6.05 -0.09
N SER A 184 -13.80 7.10 -0.04
CA SER A 184 -14.14 8.38 -0.66
C SER A 184 -14.00 8.37 -2.17
N SER A 185 -13.13 7.54 -2.73
CA SER A 185 -12.88 7.41 -4.16
C SER A 185 -13.84 6.43 -4.85
N LEU A 186 -13.71 5.13 -4.63
CA LEU A 186 -14.59 4.12 -5.25
C LEU A 186 -16.04 4.26 -4.77
N GLY A 187 -16.25 4.59 -3.48
CA GLY A 187 -17.58 4.77 -2.89
C GLY A 187 -18.34 5.97 -3.46
N SER A 188 -17.65 6.99 -3.95
CA SER A 188 -18.28 8.11 -4.65
C SER A 188 -18.93 7.72 -5.97
N LYS A 189 -18.54 6.58 -6.54
CA LYS A 189 -18.88 6.12 -7.92
C LYS A 189 -18.46 7.14 -8.98
N LYS A 190 -17.37 7.87 -8.71
CA LYS A 190 -16.75 8.85 -9.61
C LYS A 190 -15.32 8.50 -9.96
N VAL A 191 -14.77 7.44 -9.37
CA VAL A 191 -13.44 6.92 -9.64
C VAL A 191 -13.55 5.43 -9.95
N VAL A 192 -12.97 5.00 -11.07
CA VAL A 192 -13.06 3.60 -11.52
C VAL A 192 -12.06 2.72 -10.77
N MET A 193 -10.81 3.15 -10.65
CA MET A 193 -9.71 2.41 -10.02
C MET A 193 -9.05 3.22 -8.91
N ALA A 194 -8.66 2.58 -7.81
CA ALA A 194 -7.96 3.24 -6.71
C ALA A 194 -6.93 2.30 -6.08
N THR A 195 -5.77 2.86 -5.68
CA THR A 195 -4.78 2.10 -4.91
C THR A 195 -5.01 2.26 -3.42
N ASP A 196 -5.03 1.17 -2.70
CA ASP A 196 -5.10 1.15 -1.23
C ASP A 196 -4.83 -0.26 -0.71
N GLY A 197 -4.87 -0.43 0.61
CA GLY A 197 -4.56 -1.69 1.27
C GLY A 197 -5.70 -2.69 1.33
N ALA A 198 -5.31 -3.95 1.49
CA ALA A 198 -6.24 -5.09 1.56
C ALA A 198 -7.19 -5.03 2.78
N TRP A 199 -6.87 -4.26 3.84
CA TRP A 199 -7.76 -4.01 4.98
C TRP A 199 -9.11 -3.41 4.60
N ASN A 200 -9.22 -2.79 3.43
CA ASN A 200 -10.46 -2.21 2.95
C ASN A 200 -11.55 -3.26 2.69
N VAL A 201 -11.20 -4.52 2.53
CA VAL A 201 -12.19 -5.60 2.43
C VAL A 201 -13.03 -5.69 3.70
N GLY A 202 -12.39 -5.71 4.88
CA GLY A 202 -13.09 -5.82 6.15
C GLY A 202 -13.75 -4.53 6.64
N THR A 203 -13.31 -3.37 6.16
CA THR A 203 -13.76 -2.06 6.65
C THR A 203 -14.78 -1.40 5.74
N PHE A 204 -14.61 -1.49 4.44
CA PHE A 204 -15.45 -0.79 3.48
C PHE A 204 -16.02 -1.71 2.39
N LEU A 205 -15.18 -2.43 1.63
CA LEU A 205 -15.62 -3.13 0.42
C LEU A 205 -16.59 -4.27 0.71
N GLY A 206 -16.20 -5.24 1.55
CA GLY A 206 -17.03 -6.41 1.83
C GLY A 206 -18.36 -6.09 2.52
N PRO A 207 -18.38 -5.39 3.67
CA PRO A 207 -19.61 -5.16 4.43
C PRO A 207 -20.45 -3.98 3.94
N SER A 208 -19.88 -2.99 3.26
CA SER A 208 -20.50 -1.68 3.06
C SER A 208 -20.59 -1.21 1.63
N ALA A 209 -19.82 -1.76 0.70
CA ALA A 209 -19.90 -1.38 -0.70
C ALA A 209 -21.24 -1.79 -1.31
N ASP A 210 -21.90 -0.86 -1.97
CA ASP A 210 -23.16 -1.09 -2.70
C ASP A 210 -22.92 -1.25 -4.22
N PHE A 211 -21.73 -1.76 -4.59
CA PHE A 211 -21.28 -2.03 -5.95
C PHE A 211 -20.44 -3.31 -6.00
N ASP A 212 -20.40 -3.94 -7.15
CA ASP A 212 -19.48 -5.05 -7.44
C ASP A 212 -18.06 -4.51 -7.59
N TYR A 213 -17.07 -5.18 -7.01
CA TYR A 213 -15.69 -4.75 -7.03
C TYR A 213 -14.72 -5.89 -7.36
N GLY A 214 -13.56 -5.50 -7.83
CA GLY A 214 -12.46 -6.42 -8.09
C GLY A 214 -11.14 -5.87 -7.60
N VAL A 215 -10.10 -6.70 -7.70
CA VAL A 215 -8.74 -6.37 -7.32
C VAL A 215 -7.76 -6.82 -8.40
N GLY A 216 -6.80 -5.97 -8.71
CA GLY A 216 -5.65 -6.27 -9.56
C GLY A 216 -4.34 -6.04 -8.84
N VAL A 217 -3.25 -6.50 -9.45
CA VAL A 217 -1.91 -6.17 -9.02
C VAL A 217 -1.60 -4.69 -9.27
N LEU A 218 -0.69 -4.10 -8.51
CA LEU A 218 -0.25 -2.73 -8.78
C LEU A 218 0.42 -2.65 -10.16
N PRO A 219 0.20 -1.57 -10.91
CA PRO A 219 1.02 -1.28 -12.07
C PRO A 219 2.46 -1.02 -11.64
N TYR A 220 3.41 -1.21 -12.53
CA TYR A 220 4.83 -1.07 -12.20
C TYR A 220 5.53 -0.05 -13.11
N MET A 221 6.59 0.57 -12.59
CA MET A 221 7.44 1.49 -13.35
C MET A 221 8.63 0.74 -13.98
N LYS A 222 9.55 0.24 -13.17
CA LYS A 222 10.67 -0.63 -13.59
C LYS A 222 10.55 -2.03 -13.00
N GLU A 223 10.07 -2.10 -11.77
CA GLU A 223 9.98 -3.35 -11.00
C GLU A 223 8.57 -3.54 -10.44
N LYS A 224 8.12 -4.79 -10.37
CA LYS A 224 6.85 -5.17 -9.76
C LYS A 224 7.03 -5.21 -8.26
N VAL A 225 6.43 -4.28 -7.54
CA VAL A 225 6.56 -4.13 -6.09
C VAL A 225 5.18 -3.88 -5.47
N THR A 226 4.94 -4.47 -4.32
CA THR A 226 3.98 -3.99 -3.33
C THR A 226 4.68 -3.87 -1.99
N ILE A 227 4.06 -3.21 -1.02
CA ILE A 227 4.60 -3.15 0.34
C ILE A 227 3.76 -3.99 1.26
N CYS A 228 4.40 -4.67 2.22
CA CYS A 228 3.75 -5.31 3.34
C CYS A 228 3.85 -4.43 4.58
N THR A 229 2.76 -4.40 5.34
CA THR A 229 2.65 -3.62 6.56
C THR A 229 1.68 -4.30 7.53
N GLY A 230 1.52 -3.76 8.73
CA GLY A 230 0.55 -4.20 9.73
C GLY A 230 0.89 -3.64 11.11
N GLY A 231 -0.09 -3.66 12.02
CA GLY A 231 0.07 -3.10 13.35
C GLY A 231 1.03 -3.90 14.24
N PRO A 232 2.02 -3.27 14.90
CA PRO A 232 3.00 -4.00 15.70
C PRO A 232 2.45 -4.45 17.05
N ASN A 233 2.82 -5.65 17.47
CA ASN A 233 2.71 -6.11 18.84
C ASN A 233 4.12 -6.24 19.45
N VAL A 234 4.28 -5.72 20.66
CA VAL A 234 5.57 -5.66 21.37
C VAL A 234 5.46 -6.25 22.77
N VAL A 235 6.59 -6.67 23.32
CA VAL A 235 6.75 -6.94 24.76
C VAL A 235 7.66 -5.86 25.33
N PHE A 236 7.19 -5.12 26.35
CA PHE A 236 8.03 -4.13 27.01
C PHE A 236 9.08 -4.81 27.89
N SER A 237 10.33 -4.33 27.84
CA SER A 237 11.46 -4.85 28.64
C SER A 237 11.24 -4.71 30.15
N THR A 238 10.35 -3.81 30.57
CA THR A 238 10.01 -3.54 31.97
C THR A 238 8.90 -4.45 32.53
N THR A 239 8.36 -5.37 31.72
CA THR A 239 7.32 -6.30 32.21
C THR A 239 7.86 -7.20 33.31
N GLU A 240 7.08 -7.43 34.35
CA GLU A 240 7.39 -8.44 35.41
C GLU A 240 7.03 -9.86 34.95
N HIS A 241 6.39 -10.01 33.78
CA HIS A 241 5.87 -11.27 33.23
C HIS A 241 6.28 -11.49 31.77
N PRO A 242 7.58 -11.51 31.43
CA PRO A 242 8.04 -11.58 30.03
C PRO A 242 7.65 -12.91 29.35
N GLU A 243 7.70 -14.03 30.05
CA GLU A 243 7.37 -15.35 29.50
C GLU A 243 5.86 -15.43 29.16
N GLU A 244 5.02 -14.97 30.09
CA GLU A 244 3.57 -14.92 29.87
C GLU A 244 3.16 -13.95 28.78
N ALA A 245 3.86 -12.81 28.64
CA ALA A 245 3.62 -11.87 27.57
C ALA A 245 3.97 -12.46 26.19
N MET A 246 5.09 -13.17 26.08
CA MET A 246 5.47 -13.88 24.85
C MET A 246 4.50 -15.01 24.53
N GLU A 247 4.09 -15.79 25.54
CA GLU A 247 3.11 -16.87 25.36
C GLU A 247 1.75 -16.32 24.90
N TRP A 248 1.34 -15.15 25.44
CA TRP A 248 0.11 -14.48 25.01
C TRP A 248 0.19 -14.03 23.57
N LEU A 249 1.31 -13.41 23.13
CA LEU A 249 1.49 -13.01 21.74
C LEU A 249 1.49 -14.23 20.82
N LYS A 250 2.23 -15.27 21.16
CA LYS A 250 2.26 -16.52 20.39
C LYS A 250 0.86 -17.14 20.27
N TRP A 251 0.08 -17.14 21.36
CA TRP A 251 -1.31 -17.58 21.35
C TRP A 251 -2.18 -16.70 20.43
N TYR A 252 -2.02 -15.38 20.51
CA TYR A 252 -2.79 -14.44 19.69
C TYR A 252 -2.57 -14.64 18.20
N TYR A 253 -1.36 -14.99 17.78
CA TYR A 253 -1.02 -15.24 16.39
C TYR A 253 -1.44 -16.61 15.86
N GLN A 254 -1.87 -17.53 16.73
CA GLN A 254 -2.44 -18.78 16.25
C GLN A 254 -3.73 -18.51 15.49
N GLU A 255 -3.91 -19.24 14.42
CA GLU A 255 -5.02 -19.05 13.49
C GLU A 255 -6.41 -19.15 14.16
N GLU A 256 -6.59 -20.09 15.09
CA GLU A 256 -7.86 -20.29 15.76
C GLU A 256 -8.26 -19.08 16.63
N ASN A 257 -7.27 -18.36 17.16
CA ASN A 257 -7.46 -17.27 18.11
C ASN A 257 -7.68 -15.89 17.42
N SER A 258 -7.13 -15.71 16.21
CA SER A 258 -7.31 -14.49 15.41
C SER A 258 -8.29 -14.68 14.25
N TRP A 259 -8.92 -15.87 14.14
CA TRP A 259 -9.76 -16.24 13.00
C TRP A 259 -10.88 -15.24 12.68
N SER A 260 -11.50 -14.64 13.68
CA SER A 260 -12.60 -13.68 13.46
C SER A 260 -12.18 -12.44 12.69
N LEU A 261 -10.91 -12.01 12.80
CA LEU A 261 -10.37 -10.87 12.08
C LEU A 261 -10.02 -11.24 10.64
N ILE A 262 -9.51 -12.47 10.45
CA ILE A 262 -9.23 -13.04 9.13
C ILE A 262 -10.54 -13.28 8.38
N GLU A 263 -11.54 -13.89 9.03
CA GLU A 263 -12.87 -14.16 8.47
C GLU A 263 -13.63 -12.88 8.11
N ALA A 264 -13.41 -11.80 8.86
CA ALA A 264 -13.96 -10.49 8.52
C ALA A 264 -13.31 -9.86 7.27
N GLY A 265 -12.17 -10.38 6.82
CA GLY A 265 -11.36 -9.76 5.75
C GLY A 265 -10.64 -8.49 6.19
N THR A 266 -10.54 -8.26 7.52
CA THR A 266 -9.84 -7.10 8.08
C THR A 266 -8.33 -7.32 8.06
N TRP A 267 -7.89 -8.57 8.30
CA TRP A 267 -6.48 -8.93 8.37
C TRP A 267 -6.18 -10.17 7.55
N MET A 268 -5.04 -10.16 6.87
CA MET A 268 -4.46 -11.37 6.32
C MET A 268 -3.59 -12.05 7.41
N PRO A 269 -3.44 -13.39 7.36
CA PRO A 269 -2.60 -14.14 8.29
C PRO A 269 -1.15 -13.66 8.28
N ILE A 270 -0.45 -13.77 9.42
CA ILE A 270 0.95 -13.38 9.52
C ILE A 270 1.92 -14.58 9.52
N LEU A 271 1.46 -15.78 9.82
CA LEU A 271 2.32 -16.96 9.86
C LEU A 271 2.57 -17.50 8.44
N ASP A 272 3.80 -17.84 8.13
CA ASP A 272 4.24 -18.36 6.83
C ASP A 272 3.47 -19.63 6.39
N SER A 273 3.06 -20.47 7.35
CA SER A 273 2.30 -21.68 7.06
C SER A 273 0.93 -21.44 6.41
N TRP A 274 0.34 -20.25 6.56
CA TRP A 274 -0.93 -19.91 5.93
C TRP A 274 -0.79 -19.60 4.43
N TYR A 275 0.42 -19.37 3.96
CA TYR A 275 0.74 -19.08 2.58
C TYR A 275 1.38 -20.26 1.87
N THR A 276 2.06 -21.14 2.61
CA THR A 276 2.79 -22.28 2.06
C THR A 276 2.03 -23.61 2.14
N ASP A 277 1.01 -23.72 3.01
CA ASP A 277 0.11 -24.87 3.11
C ASP A 277 -1.17 -24.59 2.29
N PRO A 278 -1.41 -25.33 1.18
CA PRO A 278 -2.57 -25.08 0.32
C PRO A 278 -3.93 -25.21 1.03
N GLU A 279 -4.07 -26.11 2.02
CA GLU A 279 -5.33 -26.28 2.74
C GLU A 279 -5.62 -25.08 3.65
N LYS A 280 -4.59 -24.54 4.29
CA LYS A 280 -4.69 -23.33 5.11
C LYS A 280 -4.98 -22.11 4.22
N THR A 281 -4.23 -21.95 3.14
CA THR A 281 -4.46 -20.86 2.17
C THR A 281 -5.90 -20.89 1.64
N ASP A 282 -6.37 -22.05 1.20
CA ASP A 282 -7.73 -22.23 0.70
C ASP A 282 -8.81 -21.84 1.71
N LYS A 283 -8.58 -22.14 2.98
CA LYS A 283 -9.51 -21.84 4.07
C LYS A 283 -9.74 -20.34 4.23
N TRP A 284 -8.71 -19.51 4.23
CA TRP A 284 -8.87 -18.09 4.49
C TRP A 284 -9.21 -17.26 3.25
N ILE A 285 -8.72 -17.65 2.07
CA ILE A 285 -9.08 -16.97 0.82
C ILE A 285 -10.52 -17.29 0.36
N SER A 286 -11.15 -18.32 0.91
CA SER A 286 -12.58 -18.66 0.65
C SER A 286 -13.54 -17.76 1.44
N ASN A 287 -13.22 -16.50 1.62
CA ASN A 287 -14.00 -15.52 2.35
C ASN A 287 -15.07 -14.91 1.44
N PRO A 288 -16.36 -14.90 1.87
CA PRO A 288 -17.44 -14.33 1.05
C PRO A 288 -17.35 -12.80 0.87
N ASN A 289 -16.52 -12.10 1.69
CA ASN A 289 -16.26 -10.68 1.54
C ASN A 289 -15.19 -10.38 0.50
N TYR A 290 -14.44 -11.38 0.03
CA TYR A 290 -13.47 -11.16 -1.03
C TYR A 290 -14.18 -11.11 -2.40
N PRO A 291 -13.57 -10.46 -3.41
CA PRO A 291 -14.03 -10.62 -4.78
C PRO A 291 -13.87 -12.09 -5.22
N ASP A 292 -13.84 -12.37 -6.52
CA ASP A 292 -13.55 -13.73 -6.96
C ASP A 292 -12.32 -14.33 -6.26
N LYS A 293 -12.45 -15.58 -5.77
CA LYS A 293 -11.41 -16.24 -4.97
C LYS A 293 -10.07 -16.40 -5.71
N ASP A 294 -10.14 -16.78 -6.98
CA ASP A 294 -8.92 -17.00 -7.78
C ASP A 294 -8.26 -15.66 -8.11
N MET A 295 -9.07 -14.63 -8.39
CA MET A 295 -8.60 -13.25 -8.55
C MET A 295 -7.91 -12.75 -7.27
N TYR A 296 -8.52 -12.91 -6.09
CA TYR A 296 -7.93 -12.46 -4.83
C TYR A 296 -6.64 -13.23 -4.51
N LYS A 297 -6.64 -14.54 -4.76
CA LYS A 297 -5.43 -15.35 -4.58
C LYS A 297 -4.29 -14.83 -5.44
N SER A 298 -4.51 -14.61 -6.72
CA SER A 298 -3.46 -14.16 -7.63
C SER A 298 -3.00 -12.73 -7.34
N ALA A 299 -3.96 -11.78 -7.25
CA ALA A 299 -3.64 -10.36 -7.14
C ALA A 299 -3.14 -9.94 -5.76
N VAL A 300 -3.59 -10.59 -4.69
CA VAL A 300 -3.23 -10.21 -3.32
C VAL A 300 -2.21 -11.17 -2.74
N VAL A 301 -2.54 -12.47 -2.68
CA VAL A 301 -1.72 -13.45 -1.96
C VAL A 301 -0.43 -13.77 -2.73
N ASP A 302 -0.54 -14.25 -3.96
CA ASP A 302 0.61 -14.69 -4.75
C ASP A 302 1.49 -13.49 -5.13
N TYR A 303 0.86 -12.34 -5.44
CA TYR A 303 1.60 -11.11 -5.72
C TYR A 303 2.39 -10.62 -4.50
N ALA A 304 1.78 -10.61 -3.32
CA ALA A 304 2.46 -10.24 -2.07
C ALA A 304 3.64 -11.16 -1.77
N MET A 305 3.44 -12.48 -1.85
CA MET A 305 4.49 -13.44 -1.54
C MET A 305 5.73 -13.34 -2.44
N ASN A 306 5.57 -12.82 -3.66
CA ASN A 306 6.66 -12.72 -4.62
C ASN A 306 7.22 -11.31 -4.80
N ASN A 307 6.46 -10.25 -4.43
CA ASN A 307 6.82 -8.87 -4.78
C ASN A 307 6.70 -7.90 -3.58
N ALA A 308 6.29 -8.37 -2.39
CA ALA A 308 6.19 -7.46 -1.25
C ALA A 308 7.57 -7.14 -0.65
N GLN A 309 7.77 -5.87 -0.36
CA GLN A 309 8.88 -5.34 0.42
C GLN A 309 8.35 -4.74 1.72
N SER A 310 9.16 -4.74 2.76
CA SER A 310 8.82 -4.04 4.02
C SER A 310 8.74 -2.54 3.78
N THR A 311 7.80 -1.87 4.44
CA THR A 311 7.82 -0.42 4.57
C THR A 311 9.04 0.03 5.38
N SER A 312 9.51 1.24 5.14
CA SER A 312 10.76 1.73 5.75
C SER A 312 10.76 1.76 7.28
N TRP A 313 9.62 1.92 7.94
CA TRP A 313 9.53 1.88 9.40
C TRP A 313 9.91 0.55 10.07
N TYR A 314 10.08 -0.52 9.29
CA TYR A 314 10.60 -1.80 9.82
C TYR A 314 12.12 -1.78 10.05
N TYR A 315 12.85 -0.84 9.43
CA TYR A 315 14.31 -0.79 9.45
C TYR A 315 14.92 0.62 9.53
N VAL A 316 14.12 1.69 9.47
CA VAL A 316 14.56 3.09 9.60
C VAL A 316 13.85 3.77 10.75
N ASN A 317 14.61 4.47 11.61
CA ASN A 317 14.07 5.32 12.67
C ASN A 317 13.60 6.68 12.15
N GLY A 318 12.69 7.34 12.89
CA GLY A 318 12.23 8.70 12.58
C GLY A 318 11.25 8.81 11.41
N THR A 319 10.76 7.68 10.89
CA THR A 319 9.86 7.66 9.73
C THR A 319 8.53 8.37 9.97
N GLU A 320 8.06 8.49 11.22
CA GLU A 320 6.84 9.24 11.55
C GLU A 320 7.01 10.74 11.27
N GLU A 321 8.11 11.34 11.73
CA GLU A 321 8.44 12.74 11.52
C GLU A 321 8.76 13.01 10.04
N PHE A 322 9.52 12.12 9.41
CA PHE A 322 9.86 12.19 8.00
C PHE A 322 8.61 12.19 7.11
N ASN A 323 7.69 11.25 7.32
CA ASN A 323 6.44 11.19 6.56
C ASN A 323 5.54 12.41 6.82
N ALA A 324 5.50 12.94 8.04
CA ALA A 324 4.74 14.16 8.35
C ALA A 324 5.33 15.39 7.64
N THR A 325 6.66 15.46 7.52
CA THR A 325 7.34 16.51 6.76
C THR A 325 7.07 16.35 5.26
N LEU A 326 7.15 15.13 4.72
CA LEU A 326 6.82 14.88 3.31
C LEU A 326 5.37 15.26 2.96
N ASP A 327 4.42 15.02 3.85
CA ASP A 327 3.02 15.44 3.64
C ASP A 327 2.91 16.95 3.45
N SER A 328 3.69 17.71 4.21
CA SER A 328 3.77 19.17 4.06
C SER A 328 4.49 19.59 2.77
N VAL A 329 5.63 18.96 2.45
CA VAL A 329 6.43 19.21 1.25
C VAL A 329 5.62 18.93 -0.02
N PHE A 330 4.90 17.83 -0.06
CA PHE A 330 4.13 17.46 -1.25
C PHE A 330 2.85 18.29 -1.44
N SER A 331 2.44 19.08 -0.45
CA SER A 331 1.18 19.85 -0.53
C SER A 331 1.18 20.87 -1.67
N SER A 332 2.31 21.53 -1.94
CA SER A 332 2.47 22.49 -3.06
C SER A 332 2.44 21.78 -4.41
N VAL A 333 3.01 20.57 -4.48
CA VAL A 333 2.97 19.74 -5.70
C VAL A 333 1.54 19.33 -6.00
N TRP A 334 0.80 18.85 -4.99
CA TRP A 334 -0.61 18.49 -5.16
C TRP A 334 -1.50 19.69 -5.52
N ALA A 335 -1.08 20.91 -5.18
CA ALA A 335 -1.76 22.14 -5.58
C ALA A 335 -1.37 22.61 -7.00
N GLY A 336 -0.43 21.94 -7.67
CA GLY A 336 0.09 22.33 -8.97
C GLY A 336 0.96 23.60 -8.94
N GLU A 337 1.50 23.96 -7.76
CA GLU A 337 2.30 25.18 -7.56
C GLU A 337 3.79 24.95 -7.85
N GLU A 338 4.26 23.71 -7.66
CA GLU A 338 5.67 23.30 -7.82
C GLU A 338 5.77 21.91 -8.46
N THR A 339 6.92 21.60 -9.03
CA THR A 339 7.29 20.23 -9.41
C THR A 339 7.78 19.45 -8.19
N MET A 340 7.74 18.12 -8.26
CA MET A 340 8.27 17.26 -7.20
C MET A 340 9.77 17.52 -6.95
N GLU A 341 10.53 17.78 -8.01
CA GLU A 341 11.96 18.11 -7.91
C GLU A 341 12.19 19.43 -7.15
N GLU A 342 11.41 20.47 -7.43
CA GLU A 342 11.52 21.76 -6.74
C GLU A 342 11.16 21.60 -5.26
N ALA A 343 10.02 20.98 -4.95
CA ALA A 343 9.56 20.80 -3.57
C ALA A 343 10.54 19.97 -2.71
N ILE A 344 11.07 18.87 -3.25
CA ILE A 344 12.06 18.06 -2.53
C ILE A 344 13.36 18.83 -2.33
N ASN A 345 13.91 19.50 -3.37
CA ASN A 345 15.17 20.21 -3.28
C ASN A 345 15.12 21.40 -2.32
N GLU A 346 14.00 22.11 -2.24
CA GLU A 346 13.81 23.23 -1.30
C GLU A 346 13.80 22.78 0.16
N ASN A 347 13.40 21.53 0.43
CA ASN A 347 13.27 20.96 1.78
C ASN A 347 14.30 19.86 2.08
N LEU A 348 15.28 19.66 1.19
CA LEU A 348 16.20 18.52 1.28
C LEU A 348 17.05 18.53 2.56
N GLU A 349 17.54 19.71 2.99
CA GLU A 349 18.35 19.85 4.21
C GLU A 349 17.54 19.37 5.44
N GLU A 350 16.29 19.80 5.57
CA GLU A 350 15.41 19.38 6.67
C GLU A 350 15.14 17.86 6.66
N LEU A 351 14.85 17.28 5.48
CA LEU A 351 14.60 15.84 5.34
C LEU A 351 15.85 15.01 5.69
N GLN A 352 17.03 15.44 5.24
CA GLN A 352 18.30 14.79 5.57
C GLN A 352 18.66 14.93 7.04
N ASP A 353 18.37 16.08 7.66
CA ASP A 353 18.61 16.31 9.09
C ASP A 353 17.72 15.41 9.94
N ILE A 354 16.42 15.27 9.62
CA ILE A 354 15.51 14.34 10.30
C ILE A 354 16.06 12.90 10.22
N PHE A 355 16.52 12.48 9.04
CA PHE A 355 17.11 11.16 8.87
C PHE A 355 18.38 11.00 9.72
N ALA A 356 19.33 11.95 9.66
CA ALA A 356 20.60 11.89 10.36
C ALA A 356 20.44 11.91 11.90
N GLU A 357 19.50 12.71 12.43
CA GLU A 357 19.22 12.79 13.87
C GLU A 357 18.68 11.48 14.45
N ASN A 358 18.00 10.67 13.63
CA ASN A 358 17.38 9.43 14.07
C ASN A 358 18.19 8.16 13.74
N ASN A 359 19.15 8.23 12.79
CA ASN A 359 19.88 7.05 12.29
C ASN A 359 21.41 7.27 12.27
N GLY A 360 21.93 8.40 12.77
CA GLY A 360 23.34 8.78 12.79
C GLY A 360 24.15 8.27 13.99
#